data_4b2ba62392f9322aedbca9cd4b160d16
#
_entry.id   4b2ba62392f9322aedbca9cd4b160d16
#
_cell.length_a   1.000
_cell.length_b   1.000
_cell.length_c   1.000
_cell.angle_alpha   90.00
_cell.angle_beta   90.00
_cell.angle_gamma   90.00
#
_symmetry.space_group_name_H-M   'P 1'
#
loop_
_entity.id
_entity.type
_entity.pdbx_description
1 polymer ?
#
loop_
_entity_poly.entity_id
_entity_poly.type
_entity_poly.pdbx_seq_one_letter_code
_entity_poly.pdbx_strand_id
1 'polypeptide(L)'
;MCIRDRHELFLQYYATINTSPSYLAEVLALHKDISKMDYGKSLPKIQLQNSSRVTVSSASIPDGRTSVLYFWSQTQMNHYKNTLERVEFFQKQYPDIRFIGICIQPFNALVDQVQKMMEMKMEDQFALINFENSSKAWVLTLLNKSIIINGKGFIIEGFGNFSDTDFEKILKGL
;
A
#
# COMPACT_ATOMS: atom_id res chain seq x y z
N MET A 1 -19.43 -11.02 6.83
CA MET A 1 -18.54 -10.85 8.01
C MET A 1 -17.31 -10.07 7.55
N CYS A 2 -17.09 -8.90 8.07
CA CYS A 2 -15.97 -8.01 7.72
C CYS A 2 -14.63 -8.66 8.13
N ILE A 3 -13.53 -8.36 7.43
CA ILE A 3 -12.18 -8.83 7.80
C ILE A 3 -11.86 -8.46 9.25
N ARG A 4 -12.27 -7.27 9.68
CA ARG A 4 -12.13 -6.77 11.04
C ARG A 4 -12.77 -7.69 12.07
N ASP A 5 -14.02 -8.12 11.84
CA ASP A 5 -14.74 -9.00 12.77
C ASP A 5 -14.02 -10.34 12.96
N ARG A 6 -13.37 -10.84 11.89
CA ARG A 6 -12.58 -12.08 11.95
C ARG A 6 -11.30 -11.90 12.79
N HIS A 7 -10.62 -10.77 12.68
CA HIS A 7 -9.41 -10.51 13.47
C HIS A 7 -9.71 -10.39 14.95
N GLU A 8 -10.78 -9.68 15.32
CA GLU A 8 -11.21 -9.56 16.72
C GLU A 8 -11.61 -10.91 17.31
N LEU A 9 -12.39 -11.70 16.58
CA LEU A 9 -12.77 -13.05 17.00
C LEU A 9 -11.56 -13.98 17.13
N PHE A 10 -10.63 -13.91 16.20
CA PHE A 10 -9.38 -14.68 16.27
C PHE A 10 -8.58 -14.33 17.53
N LEU A 11 -8.42 -13.05 17.85
CA LEU A 11 -7.70 -12.61 19.05
C LEU A 11 -8.37 -13.09 20.34
N GLN A 12 -9.69 -12.97 20.42
CA GLN A 12 -10.46 -13.46 21.57
C GLN A 12 -10.23 -14.97 21.74
N TYR A 13 -10.36 -15.73 20.68
CA TYR A 13 -10.13 -17.18 20.71
C TYR A 13 -8.67 -17.51 21.05
N TYR A 14 -7.69 -16.83 20.41
CA TYR A 14 -6.28 -17.04 20.68
C TYR A 14 -5.90 -16.78 22.14
N ALA A 15 -6.46 -15.74 22.75
CA ALA A 15 -6.24 -15.41 24.16
C ALA A 15 -6.82 -16.48 25.12
N THR A 16 -7.81 -17.26 24.70
CA THR A 16 -8.36 -18.35 25.51
C THR A 16 -7.53 -19.62 25.48
N ILE A 17 -6.81 -19.88 24.38
CA ILE A 17 -6.06 -21.12 24.18
C ILE A 17 -4.56 -20.98 24.43
N ASN A 18 -4.02 -19.75 24.33
CA ASN A 18 -2.58 -19.51 24.50
C ASN A 18 -2.31 -18.90 25.88
N THR A 19 -1.60 -19.67 26.69
CA THR A 19 -1.22 -19.27 28.06
C THR A 19 0.16 -18.60 28.13
N SER A 20 0.89 -18.48 27.00
CA SER A 20 2.19 -17.83 26.97
C SER A 20 2.05 -16.30 26.86
N PRO A 21 2.46 -15.53 27.87
CA PRO A 21 2.34 -14.07 27.83
C PRO A 21 3.14 -13.42 26.70
N SER A 22 4.29 -13.99 26.32
CA SER A 22 5.13 -13.46 25.25
C SER A 22 4.45 -13.57 23.88
N TYR A 23 3.90 -14.74 23.54
CA TYR A 23 3.18 -14.92 22.27
C TYR A 23 1.90 -14.10 22.21
N LEU A 24 1.19 -13.98 23.33
CA LEU A 24 0.01 -13.10 23.37
C LEU A 24 0.39 -11.64 23.11
N ALA A 25 1.49 -11.17 23.71
CA ALA A 25 1.99 -9.80 23.49
C ALA A 25 2.38 -9.55 22.02
N GLU A 26 3.04 -10.52 21.36
CA GLU A 26 3.39 -10.44 19.94
C GLU A 26 2.16 -10.35 19.03
N VAL A 27 1.17 -11.21 19.27
CA VAL A 27 -0.08 -11.22 18.48
C VAL A 27 -0.87 -9.92 18.68
N LEU A 28 -0.93 -9.40 19.91
CA LEU A 28 -1.58 -8.11 20.20
C LEU A 28 -0.84 -6.94 19.54
N ALA A 29 0.49 -6.97 19.51
CA ALA A 29 1.28 -5.95 18.81
C ALA A 29 1.02 -5.97 17.30
N LEU A 30 1.02 -7.16 16.69
CA LEU A 30 0.71 -7.35 15.28
C LEU A 30 -0.72 -6.87 14.95
N HIS A 31 -1.70 -7.22 15.76
CA HIS A 31 -3.07 -6.74 15.58
C HIS A 31 -3.17 -5.22 15.65
N LYS A 32 -2.46 -4.60 16.60
CA LYS A 32 -2.40 -3.13 16.71
C LYS A 32 -1.83 -2.49 15.45
N ASP A 33 -0.82 -3.11 14.82
CA ASP A 33 -0.25 -2.60 13.58
C ASP A 33 -1.20 -2.78 12.39
N ILE A 34 -1.84 -3.94 12.27
CA ILE A 34 -2.86 -4.20 11.26
C ILE A 34 -4.03 -3.21 11.39
N SER A 35 -4.51 -2.96 12.60
CA SER A 35 -5.65 -2.05 12.86
C SER A 35 -5.40 -0.59 12.48
N LYS A 36 -4.14 -0.17 12.27
CA LYS A 36 -3.82 1.14 11.72
C LYS A 36 -4.22 1.28 10.26
N MET A 37 -4.35 0.15 9.56
CA MET A 37 -4.69 0.08 8.13
C MET A 37 -6.17 -0.25 7.89
N ASP A 38 -7.01 -0.20 8.93
CA ASP A 38 -8.44 -0.46 8.82
C ASP A 38 -9.18 0.65 8.05
N TYR A 39 -10.32 0.28 7.48
CA TYR A 39 -11.24 1.21 6.83
C TYR A 39 -11.55 2.43 7.70
N GLY A 40 -11.54 3.61 7.11
CA GLY A 40 -11.85 4.87 7.75
C GLY A 40 -10.74 5.44 8.63
N LYS A 41 -9.60 4.77 8.79
CA LYS A 41 -8.41 5.33 9.43
C LYS A 41 -7.64 6.24 8.47
N SER A 42 -6.95 7.25 9.01
CA SER A 42 -6.00 8.02 8.21
C SER A 42 -4.81 7.16 7.83
N LEU A 43 -4.36 7.28 6.58
CA LEU A 43 -3.12 6.64 6.14
C LEU A 43 -1.95 7.05 7.07
N PRO A 44 -1.22 6.10 7.68
CA PRO A 44 -0.08 6.42 8.53
C PRO A 44 0.95 7.27 7.79
N LYS A 45 1.38 8.37 8.44
CA LYS A 45 2.33 9.31 7.84
C LYS A 45 3.74 8.72 7.81
N ILE A 46 4.33 8.69 6.63
CA ILE A 46 5.73 8.31 6.40
C ILE A 46 6.40 9.36 5.51
N GLN A 47 7.74 9.33 5.49
CA GLN A 47 8.53 10.15 4.58
C GLN A 47 8.78 9.38 3.29
N LEU A 48 8.51 10.03 2.18
CA LEU A 48 8.71 9.54 0.82
C LEU A 48 9.68 10.45 0.08
N GLN A 49 10.31 9.95 -0.95
CA GLN A 49 11.03 10.73 -1.93
C GLN A 49 10.19 10.83 -3.21
N ASN A 50 9.98 12.03 -3.72
CA ASN A 50 9.32 12.23 -5.01
C ASN A 50 10.30 12.05 -6.18
N SER A 51 9.81 12.13 -7.41
CA SER A 51 10.62 12.00 -8.64
C SER A 51 11.73 13.04 -8.77
N SER A 52 11.59 14.21 -8.15
CA SER A 52 12.64 15.24 -8.07
C SER A 52 13.62 14.99 -6.90
N ARG A 53 13.56 13.85 -6.24
CA ARG A 53 14.38 13.45 -5.08
C ARG A 53 14.19 14.34 -3.84
N VAL A 54 13.08 15.06 -3.78
CA VAL A 54 12.71 15.86 -2.61
C VAL A 54 11.95 14.97 -1.63
N THR A 55 12.29 15.10 -0.35
CA THR A 55 11.55 14.43 0.73
C THR A 55 10.20 15.09 0.93
N VAL A 56 9.13 14.30 0.86
CA VAL A 56 7.75 14.73 1.07
C VAL A 56 7.05 13.81 2.06
N SER A 57 6.05 14.32 2.75
CA SER A 57 5.21 13.47 3.60
C SER A 57 4.16 12.74 2.77
N SER A 58 3.84 11.48 3.11
CA SER A 58 2.69 10.78 2.52
C SER A 58 1.35 11.50 2.75
N ALA A 59 1.30 12.42 3.71
CA ALA A 59 0.13 13.27 3.91
C ALA A 59 -0.14 14.25 2.75
N SER A 60 0.81 14.45 1.84
CA SER A 60 0.62 15.27 0.62
C SER A 60 0.13 14.46 -0.59
N ILE A 61 -0.04 13.14 -0.46
CA ILE A 61 -0.56 12.28 -1.54
C ILE A 61 -2.02 12.60 -1.92
N PRO A 62 -2.94 12.77 -0.94
CA PRO A 62 -4.34 13.06 -1.27
C PRO A 62 -4.47 14.39 -2.04
N ASP A 63 -5.19 14.37 -3.16
CA ASP A 63 -5.43 15.52 -4.03
C ASP A 63 -6.92 15.76 -4.32
N GLY A 64 -7.80 15.17 -3.51
CA GLY A 64 -9.25 15.21 -3.68
C GLY A 64 -9.80 13.98 -4.42
N ARG A 65 -8.97 13.19 -5.09
CA ARG A 65 -9.36 11.97 -5.81
C ARG A 65 -9.10 10.72 -4.99
N THR A 66 -9.91 9.68 -5.21
CA THR A 66 -9.59 8.35 -4.74
C THR A 66 -8.26 7.88 -5.36
N SER A 67 -7.37 7.33 -4.54
CA SER A 67 -6.05 6.92 -4.99
C SER A 67 -5.75 5.49 -4.59
N VAL A 68 -5.14 4.74 -5.50
CA VAL A 68 -4.61 3.39 -5.30
C VAL A 68 -3.09 3.47 -5.24
N LEU A 69 -2.52 3.15 -4.09
CA LEU A 69 -1.08 3.02 -3.93
C LEU A 69 -0.70 1.57 -4.24
N TYR A 70 0.25 1.37 -5.15
CA TYR A 70 0.83 0.07 -5.49
C TYR A 70 2.34 0.10 -5.26
N PHE A 71 2.92 -1.07 -4.97
CA PHE A 71 4.33 -1.16 -4.58
C PHE A 71 5.13 -1.92 -5.63
N TRP A 72 6.36 -1.48 -5.86
CA TRP A 72 7.27 -2.10 -6.80
C TRP A 72 8.73 -2.04 -6.34
N SER A 73 9.56 -2.90 -6.93
CA SER A 73 10.98 -2.99 -6.63
C SER A 73 11.81 -3.02 -7.90
N GLN A 74 12.91 -2.27 -7.91
CA GLN A 74 13.88 -2.29 -9.01
C GLN A 74 14.56 -3.66 -9.19
N THR A 75 14.54 -4.52 -8.19
CA THR A 75 15.14 -5.87 -8.24
C THR A 75 14.16 -6.95 -8.68
N GLN A 76 12.88 -6.63 -8.83
CA GLN A 76 11.82 -7.57 -9.23
C GLN A 76 11.10 -7.09 -10.50
N MET A 77 11.85 -6.99 -11.60
CA MET A 77 11.37 -6.38 -12.86
C MET A 77 10.16 -7.08 -13.46
N ASN A 78 10.06 -8.42 -13.37
CA ASN A 78 8.90 -9.15 -13.89
C ASN A 78 7.63 -8.80 -13.09
N HIS A 79 7.72 -8.71 -11.76
CA HIS A 79 6.62 -8.26 -10.93
C HIS A 79 6.22 -6.83 -11.29
N TYR A 80 7.19 -5.95 -11.46
CA TYR A 80 6.96 -4.55 -11.81
C TYR A 80 6.24 -4.41 -13.15
N LYS A 81 6.71 -5.10 -14.20
CA LYS A 81 6.08 -5.10 -15.52
C LYS A 81 4.62 -5.55 -15.46
N ASN A 82 4.36 -6.69 -14.83
CA ASN A 82 3.00 -7.21 -14.67
C ASN A 82 2.10 -6.23 -13.90
N THR A 83 2.65 -5.57 -12.87
CA THR A 83 1.92 -4.55 -12.10
C THR A 83 1.55 -3.35 -12.98
N LEU A 84 2.48 -2.85 -13.80
CA LEU A 84 2.21 -1.72 -14.70
C LEU A 84 1.15 -2.06 -15.76
N GLU A 85 1.21 -3.23 -16.38
CA GLU A 85 0.18 -3.68 -17.33
C GLU A 85 -1.22 -3.64 -16.69
N ARG A 86 -1.33 -4.05 -15.42
CA ARG A 86 -2.59 -3.96 -14.68
C ARG A 86 -2.96 -2.53 -14.32
N VAL A 87 -2.00 -1.68 -13.94
CA VAL A 87 -2.24 -0.25 -13.70
C VAL A 87 -2.80 0.42 -14.95
N GLU A 88 -2.18 0.22 -16.11
CA GLU A 88 -2.66 0.78 -17.37
C GLU A 88 -4.08 0.30 -17.71
N PHE A 89 -4.36 -0.98 -17.50
CA PHE A 89 -5.69 -1.55 -17.69
C PHE A 89 -6.73 -0.85 -16.80
N PHE A 90 -6.44 -0.73 -15.50
CA PHE A 90 -7.37 -0.09 -14.57
C PHE A 90 -7.49 1.42 -14.78
N GLN A 91 -6.42 2.12 -15.13
CA GLN A 91 -6.47 3.56 -15.45
C GLN A 91 -7.39 3.87 -16.63
N LYS A 92 -7.43 2.98 -17.64
CA LYS A 92 -8.35 3.12 -18.78
C LYS A 92 -9.81 2.90 -18.39
N GLN A 93 -10.07 2.00 -17.45
CA GLN A 93 -11.42 1.67 -17.00
C GLN A 93 -11.94 2.63 -15.93
N TYR A 94 -11.05 3.15 -15.07
CA TYR A 94 -11.37 4.00 -13.92
C TYR A 94 -10.55 5.30 -13.97
N PRO A 95 -10.84 6.20 -14.93
CA PRO A 95 -10.04 7.42 -15.16
C PRO A 95 -10.07 8.40 -13.97
N ASP A 96 -11.09 8.34 -13.12
CA ASP A 96 -11.23 9.18 -11.93
C ASP A 96 -10.40 8.67 -10.74
N ILE A 97 -9.87 7.45 -10.81
CA ILE A 97 -9.00 6.87 -9.79
C ILE A 97 -7.54 7.15 -10.16
N ARG A 98 -6.80 7.73 -9.22
CA ARG A 98 -5.37 7.96 -9.36
C ARG A 98 -4.57 6.73 -8.92
N PHE A 99 -3.64 6.28 -9.75
CA PHE A 99 -2.74 5.16 -9.43
C PHE A 99 -1.34 5.70 -9.14
N ILE A 100 -0.83 5.41 -7.93
CA ILE A 100 0.42 5.95 -7.40
C ILE A 100 1.40 4.82 -7.14
N GLY A 101 2.54 4.84 -7.82
CA GLY A 101 3.60 3.86 -7.65
C GLY A 101 4.55 4.22 -6.51
N ILE A 102 4.82 3.27 -5.64
CA ILE A 102 5.77 3.41 -4.53
C ILE A 102 6.91 2.40 -4.71
N CYS A 103 8.08 2.90 -5.11
CA CYS A 103 9.30 2.08 -5.10
C CYS A 103 9.72 1.78 -3.66
N ILE A 104 9.97 0.52 -3.34
CA ILE A 104 10.41 0.14 -1.98
C ILE A 104 11.89 0.46 -1.69
N GLN A 105 12.65 0.84 -2.71
CA GLN A 105 14.02 1.35 -2.58
C GLN A 105 14.05 2.87 -2.87
N PRO A 106 14.99 3.61 -2.29
CA PRO A 106 15.23 5.01 -2.64
C PRO A 106 15.54 5.18 -4.13
N PHE A 107 15.15 6.31 -4.71
CA PHE A 107 15.47 6.63 -6.10
C PHE A 107 16.99 6.73 -6.33
N ASN A 108 17.45 6.05 -7.36
CA ASN A 108 18.84 6.05 -7.83
C ASN A 108 18.86 6.03 -9.37
N ALA A 109 20.05 6.05 -9.97
CA ALA A 109 20.19 6.07 -11.42
C ALA A 109 19.56 4.86 -12.13
N LEU A 110 19.52 3.69 -11.49
CA LEU A 110 18.87 2.50 -12.06
C LEU A 110 17.34 2.67 -12.07
N VAL A 111 16.76 3.22 -11.00
CA VAL A 111 15.33 3.52 -10.95
C VAL A 111 14.96 4.53 -12.03
N ASP A 112 15.78 5.59 -12.23
CA ASP A 112 15.54 6.59 -13.29
C ASP A 112 15.53 5.94 -14.69
N GLN A 113 16.42 4.99 -14.95
CA GLN A 113 16.43 4.24 -16.21
C GLN A 113 15.18 3.38 -16.38
N VAL A 114 14.78 2.64 -15.34
CA VAL A 114 13.58 1.81 -15.35
C VAL A 114 12.35 2.66 -15.62
N GLN A 115 12.20 3.78 -14.93
CA GLN A 115 11.06 4.68 -15.11
C GLN A 115 10.98 5.26 -16.53
N LYS A 116 12.12 5.63 -17.14
CA LYS A 116 12.19 6.09 -18.52
C LYS A 116 11.81 4.99 -19.51
N MET A 117 12.32 3.77 -19.31
CA MET A 117 12.00 2.63 -20.18
C MET A 117 10.52 2.25 -20.16
N MET A 118 9.84 2.51 -19.06
CA MET A 118 8.44 2.13 -18.85
C MET A 118 7.47 3.30 -19.10
N GLU A 119 7.94 4.45 -19.60
CA GLU A 119 7.16 5.64 -19.95
C GLU A 119 6.20 6.11 -18.82
N MET A 120 6.63 5.99 -17.58
CA MET A 120 5.77 6.26 -16.42
C MET A 120 5.51 7.75 -16.22
N LYS A 121 4.31 8.08 -15.75
CA LYS A 121 4.00 9.42 -15.24
C LYS A 121 4.78 9.66 -13.94
N MET A 122 5.82 10.48 -14.02
CA MET A 122 6.75 10.71 -12.93
C MET A 122 6.13 11.40 -11.72
N GLU A 123 5.08 12.18 -11.92
CA GLU A 123 4.34 12.89 -10.86
C GLU A 123 3.62 11.94 -9.88
N ASP A 124 3.29 10.73 -10.34
CA ASP A 124 2.63 9.70 -9.55
C ASP A 124 3.62 8.64 -9.03
N GLN A 125 4.91 8.95 -9.03
CA GLN A 125 5.94 8.03 -8.56
C GLN A 125 6.67 8.56 -7.32
N PHE A 126 6.74 7.71 -6.32
CA PHE A 126 7.43 7.97 -5.06
C PHE A 126 8.34 6.79 -4.70
N ALA A 127 9.24 7.01 -3.76
CA ALA A 127 10.10 5.97 -3.21
C ALA A 127 10.10 6.03 -1.68
N LEU A 128 10.23 4.87 -1.04
CA LEU A 128 10.45 4.80 0.39
C LEU A 128 11.89 5.24 0.71
N ILE A 129 12.04 6.16 1.66
CA ILE A 129 13.35 6.59 2.16
C ILE A 129 13.93 5.55 3.13
N ASN A 130 13.08 5.00 3.99
CA ASN A 130 13.42 3.98 4.95
C ASN A 130 12.39 2.85 4.87
N PHE A 131 12.79 1.74 4.24
CA PHE A 131 11.91 0.59 4.04
C PHE A 131 11.44 -0.03 5.36
N GLU A 132 12.34 -0.19 6.34
CA GLU A 132 12.00 -0.86 7.60
C GLU A 132 10.90 -0.14 8.36
N ASN A 133 11.04 1.18 8.55
CA ASN A 133 10.04 1.98 9.25
C ASN A 133 8.74 2.09 8.45
N SER A 134 8.85 2.28 7.14
CA SER A 134 7.69 2.44 6.25
C SER A 134 6.91 1.14 6.12
N SER A 135 7.59 0.00 6.02
CA SER A 135 6.94 -1.31 5.94
C SER A 135 6.18 -1.65 7.22
N LYS A 136 6.70 -1.29 8.39
CA LYS A 136 5.97 -1.43 9.66
C LYS A 136 4.75 -0.51 9.71
N ALA A 137 4.89 0.75 9.29
CA ALA A 137 3.80 1.73 9.34
C ALA A 137 2.64 1.36 8.41
N TRP A 138 2.93 0.84 7.22
CA TRP A 138 1.95 0.47 6.20
C TRP A 138 1.70 -1.04 6.10
N VAL A 139 2.30 -1.82 6.99
CA VAL A 139 2.21 -3.30 7.03
C VAL A 139 2.51 -3.91 5.66
N LEU A 140 3.66 -3.52 5.07
CA LEU A 140 4.08 -4.02 3.75
C LEU A 140 4.76 -5.39 3.90
N THR A 141 4.00 -6.44 3.68
CA THR A 141 4.50 -7.82 3.74
C THR A 141 4.83 -8.39 2.35
N LEU A 142 4.15 -7.91 1.32
CA LEU A 142 4.27 -8.38 -0.07
C LEU A 142 4.21 -7.20 -1.02
N LEU A 143 4.88 -7.28 -2.18
CA LEU A 143 4.86 -6.23 -3.21
C LEU A 143 3.53 -6.12 -3.96
N ASN A 144 2.76 -7.20 -4.05
CA ASN A 144 1.43 -7.18 -4.66
C ASN A 144 0.34 -6.55 -3.77
N LYS A 145 0.71 -6.10 -2.57
CA LYS A 145 -0.17 -5.30 -1.72
C LYS A 145 -0.56 -4.00 -2.43
N SER A 146 -1.79 -3.57 -2.21
CA SER A 146 -2.27 -2.23 -2.56
C SER A 146 -2.96 -1.58 -1.36
N ILE A 147 -2.97 -0.25 -1.35
CA ILE A 147 -3.69 0.55 -0.36
C ILE A 147 -4.59 1.50 -1.14
N ILE A 148 -5.88 1.52 -0.83
CA ILE A 148 -6.83 2.44 -1.45
C ILE A 148 -7.21 3.50 -0.41
N ILE A 149 -7.09 4.77 -0.79
CA ILE A 149 -7.45 5.90 0.05
C ILE A 149 -8.46 6.80 -0.69
N ASN A 150 -9.33 7.47 0.06
CA ASN A 150 -10.19 8.50 -0.51
C ASN A 150 -9.41 9.82 -0.71
N GLY A 151 -10.05 10.80 -1.34
CA GLY A 151 -9.46 12.11 -1.63
C GLY A 151 -9.01 12.93 -0.41
N LYS A 152 -9.37 12.50 0.81
CA LYS A 152 -8.94 13.11 2.09
C LYS A 152 -7.84 12.32 2.79
N GLY A 153 -7.39 11.19 2.23
CA GLY A 153 -6.35 10.33 2.79
C GLY A 153 -6.83 9.34 3.84
N PHE A 154 -8.14 9.06 3.92
CA PHE A 154 -8.67 7.98 4.74
C PHE A 154 -8.66 6.67 3.95
N ILE A 155 -8.30 5.59 4.63
CA ILE A 155 -8.19 4.26 4.05
C ILE A 155 -9.59 3.72 3.70
N ILE A 156 -9.76 3.29 2.47
CA ILE A 156 -10.91 2.52 1.99
C ILE A 156 -10.59 1.04 2.04
N GLU A 157 -9.39 0.65 1.60
CA GLU A 157 -8.88 -0.73 1.66
C GLU A 157 -7.38 -0.68 1.98
N GLY A 158 -6.99 -1.24 3.12
CA GLY A 158 -5.59 -1.23 3.57
C GLY A 158 -4.79 -2.47 3.20
N PHE A 159 -5.46 -3.53 2.71
CA PHE A 159 -4.87 -4.84 2.44
C PHE A 159 -5.30 -5.40 1.07
N GLY A 160 -5.60 -4.52 0.11
CA GLY A 160 -5.88 -4.94 -1.25
C GLY A 160 -4.71 -5.73 -1.84
N ASN A 161 -5.02 -6.69 -2.70
CA ASN A 161 -4.03 -7.41 -3.46
C ASN A 161 -4.18 -7.06 -4.94
N PHE A 162 -3.21 -6.36 -5.48
CA PHE A 162 -3.23 -5.88 -6.86
C PHE A 162 -3.29 -7.02 -7.90
N SER A 163 -2.85 -8.22 -7.54
CA SER A 163 -2.88 -9.41 -8.38
C SER A 163 -4.17 -10.22 -8.25
N ASP A 164 -5.03 -9.88 -7.29
CA ASP A 164 -6.28 -10.61 -7.04
C ASP A 164 -7.33 -10.31 -8.13
N THR A 165 -8.09 -11.32 -8.52
CA THR A 165 -9.24 -11.17 -9.42
C THR A 165 -10.38 -10.35 -8.80
N ASP A 166 -10.46 -10.35 -7.47
CA ASP A 166 -11.48 -9.58 -6.73
C ASP A 166 -11.11 -8.10 -6.56
N PHE A 167 -9.87 -7.69 -6.91
CA PHE A 167 -9.45 -6.30 -6.82
C PHE A 167 -10.34 -5.36 -7.64
N GLU A 168 -10.71 -5.78 -8.84
CA GLU A 168 -11.61 -5.01 -9.69
C GLU A 168 -13.00 -4.79 -9.06
N LYS A 169 -13.50 -5.76 -8.27
CA LYS A 169 -14.78 -5.60 -7.57
C LYS A 169 -14.71 -4.48 -6.52
N ILE A 170 -13.55 -4.31 -5.89
CA ILE A 170 -13.33 -3.21 -4.94
C ILE A 170 -13.39 -1.89 -5.71
N LEU A 171 -12.69 -1.77 -6.85
CA LEU A 171 -12.69 -0.54 -7.66
C LEU A 171 -14.09 -0.17 -8.18
N LYS A 172 -14.90 -1.16 -8.55
CA LYS A 172 -16.30 -0.94 -9.00
C LYS A 172 -17.22 -0.42 -7.89
N GLY A 173 -16.86 -0.63 -6.64
CA GLY A 173 -17.64 -0.18 -5.48
C GLY A 173 -17.27 1.21 -4.95
N LEU A 174 -16.27 1.89 -5.58
CA LEU A 174 -15.79 3.23 -5.20
C LEU A 174 -16.57 4.33 -5.92
#